data_4e57e16bfca95421ef148768279c04b6
#
_entry.id   4e57e16bfca95421ef148768279c04b6
#
_cell.length_a   1.000
_cell.length_b   1.000
_cell.length_c   1.000
_cell.angle_alpha   90.00
_cell.angle_beta   90.00
_cell.angle_gamma   90.00
#
_symmetry.space_group_name_H-M   'P 1'
#
loop_
_entity.id
_entity.type
_entity.pdbx_description
1 polymer ?
#
loop_
_entity_poly.entity_id
_entity_poly.type
_entity_poly.pdbx_seq_one_letter_code
_entity_poly.pdbx_strand_id
1 'polypeptide(L)'
;MDNGSARYGVGRLGAVVASPPPDKPGNWDDRGMTRTDGYLLANRQTEAGERFDAFATLFDPTTFRHLEGFGIGSGWRCWEVGAGGTSVVSWLAKKVGPTGKVVATDIDTSQVTAAARPPIEVRVHDVGAEEPPGEGFDLVHARLVLVHVPDRERALHSMIKALRPGGRLLIEDADPALQPLLCPDEHGPEQQLANRLRQGFRQLLADRGADLAYGRRLPGLLREAGLRGVEADAYFPVTSPACAALEAATIRQIRAQLVTAGLATDQDIDRHLANVATGAMDLATAPMISAWGRKA
;
A
#
# COMPACT_ATOMS: atom_id res chain seq x y z
N MET A 1 -19.25 67.20 -58.36
CA MET A 1 -18.19 66.23 -58.46
C MET A 1 -17.48 66.27 -57.12
N ASP A 2 -17.92 65.43 -56.20
CA ASP A 2 -17.59 65.56 -54.85
C ASP A 2 -16.97 64.25 -54.36
N ASN A 3 -15.78 64.35 -53.80
CA ASN A 3 -14.98 63.23 -53.36
C ASN A 3 -14.96 63.22 -51.80
N GLY A 4 -15.86 62.47 -51.21
CA GLY A 4 -15.91 62.27 -49.79
C GLY A 4 -14.85 61.27 -49.36
N SER A 5 -13.89 61.69 -48.54
CA SER A 5 -12.92 60.85 -47.83
C SER A 5 -13.45 60.42 -46.48
N ALA A 6 -13.74 59.15 -46.31
CA ALA A 6 -14.08 58.53 -45.02
C ALA A 6 -12.82 58.18 -44.24
N ARG A 7 -12.65 58.71 -43.02
CA ARG A 7 -11.59 58.37 -42.04
C ARG A 7 -12.03 57.14 -41.25
N TYR A 8 -11.26 56.06 -41.34
CA TYR A 8 -11.39 54.89 -40.49
C TYR A 8 -10.67 55.14 -39.17
N GLY A 9 -11.40 55.06 -38.07
CA GLY A 9 -10.88 55.10 -36.71
C GLY A 9 -10.19 53.79 -36.35
N VAL A 10 -8.97 53.89 -35.79
CA VAL A 10 -8.19 52.77 -35.25
C VAL A 10 -8.74 52.40 -33.90
N GLY A 11 -9.49 51.29 -33.82
CA GLY A 11 -9.93 50.70 -32.57
C GLY A 11 -8.73 50.02 -31.88
N ARG A 12 -8.53 50.37 -30.58
CA ARG A 12 -7.57 49.72 -29.70
C ARG A 12 -7.95 48.25 -29.55
N LEU A 13 -7.06 47.32 -29.94
CA LEU A 13 -7.10 45.91 -29.56
C LEU A 13 -6.86 45.78 -28.08
N GLY A 14 -7.93 45.41 -27.32
CA GLY A 14 -7.82 45.00 -25.94
C GLY A 14 -6.99 43.73 -25.83
N ALA A 15 -6.00 43.74 -24.93
CA ALA A 15 -5.23 42.55 -24.59
C ALA A 15 -6.16 41.47 -24.03
N VAL A 16 -6.30 40.37 -24.75
CA VAL A 16 -6.92 39.16 -24.23
C VAL A 16 -5.97 38.58 -23.19
N VAL A 17 -6.33 38.74 -21.94
CA VAL A 17 -5.66 38.05 -20.85
C VAL A 17 -5.99 36.58 -21.02
N ALA A 18 -5.00 35.78 -21.41
CA ALA A 18 -5.11 34.33 -21.47
C ALA A 18 -5.40 33.80 -20.07
N SER A 19 -6.52 33.11 -19.91
CA SER A 19 -6.82 32.34 -18.70
C SER A 19 -5.69 31.34 -18.46
N PRO A 20 -5.30 31.08 -17.19
CA PRO A 20 -4.32 30.05 -16.88
C PRO A 20 -4.86 28.70 -17.41
N PRO A 21 -3.96 27.78 -17.83
CA PRO A 21 -4.38 26.45 -18.24
C PRO A 21 -5.10 25.75 -17.08
N PRO A 22 -6.11 24.93 -17.35
CA PRO A 22 -6.80 24.17 -16.30
C PRO A 22 -5.78 23.30 -15.58
N ASP A 23 -5.96 23.21 -14.26
CA ASP A 23 -5.19 22.31 -13.38
C ASP A 23 -5.04 20.94 -14.04
N LYS A 24 -3.85 20.35 -13.88
CA LYS A 24 -3.54 19.01 -14.40
C LYS A 24 -4.70 18.07 -14.12
N PRO A 25 -5.13 17.23 -15.08
CA PRO A 25 -6.25 16.34 -14.87
C PRO A 25 -5.98 15.49 -13.61
N GLY A 26 -6.92 15.53 -12.67
CA GLY A 26 -6.89 14.68 -11.50
C GLY A 26 -6.74 13.22 -11.99
N ASN A 27 -6.12 12.42 -11.16
CA ASN A 27 -5.82 11.00 -11.45
C ASN A 27 -7.13 10.16 -11.44
N TRP A 28 -7.97 10.34 -12.47
CA TRP A 28 -9.27 9.69 -12.65
C TRP A 28 -9.11 8.38 -13.42
N ASP A 29 -9.83 7.32 -13.03
CA ASP A 29 -10.00 6.12 -13.86
C ASP A 29 -11.10 6.34 -14.91
N ASP A 30 -11.25 5.37 -15.84
CA ASP A 30 -12.25 5.41 -16.92
C ASP A 30 -13.71 5.48 -16.42
N ARG A 31 -13.95 5.30 -15.12
CA ARG A 31 -15.27 5.42 -14.46
C ARG A 31 -15.46 6.78 -13.81
N GLY A 32 -14.50 7.70 -13.93
CA GLY A 32 -14.55 9.04 -13.35
C GLY A 32 -14.30 9.09 -11.83
N MET A 33 -13.72 8.03 -11.26
CA MET A 33 -13.30 7.97 -9.85
C MET A 33 -11.82 8.29 -9.71
N THR A 34 -11.42 8.98 -8.64
CA THR A 34 -10.00 9.12 -8.33
C THR A 34 -9.41 7.73 -8.02
N ARG A 35 -8.14 7.46 -8.35
CA ARG A 35 -7.48 6.17 -8.05
C ARG A 35 -7.51 5.82 -6.57
N THR A 36 -7.62 6.81 -5.69
CA THR A 36 -7.79 6.64 -4.26
C THR A 36 -9.21 6.24 -3.85
N ASP A 37 -10.24 6.59 -4.63
CA ASP A 37 -11.64 6.26 -4.31
C ASP A 37 -11.96 4.77 -4.50
N GLY A 38 -11.14 4.04 -5.27
CA GLY A 38 -11.25 2.58 -5.44
C GLY A 38 -10.57 1.76 -4.34
N TYR A 39 -9.69 2.36 -3.52
CA TYR A 39 -8.96 1.64 -2.49
C TYR A 39 -9.80 1.52 -1.21
N LEU A 40 -10.04 0.28 -0.75
CA LEU A 40 -10.94 -0.01 0.38
C LEU A 40 -10.45 0.62 1.70
N LEU A 41 -9.14 0.69 1.90
CA LEU A 41 -8.50 1.04 3.16
C LEU A 41 -7.75 2.40 3.05
N ALA A 42 -8.46 3.45 2.63
CA ALA A 42 -7.89 4.77 2.36
C ALA A 42 -7.05 5.31 3.54
N ASN A 43 -5.84 5.82 3.24
CA ASN A 43 -4.86 6.25 4.25
C ASN A 43 -5.25 7.54 4.99
N ARG A 44 -6.24 8.30 4.49
CA ARG A 44 -6.70 9.56 5.10
C ARG A 44 -7.69 9.39 6.24
N GLN A 45 -8.19 8.18 6.46
CA GLN A 45 -9.13 7.89 7.55
C GLN A 45 -8.38 7.85 8.89
N THR A 46 -9.04 8.23 9.97
CA THR A 46 -8.46 8.27 11.33
C THR A 46 -7.93 6.90 11.77
N GLU A 47 -8.65 5.84 11.41
CA GLU A 47 -8.32 4.45 11.72
C GLU A 47 -7.08 3.94 10.99
N ALA A 48 -6.65 4.62 9.91
CA ALA A 48 -5.49 4.21 9.14
C ALA A 48 -4.20 4.24 9.97
N GLY A 49 -4.02 5.26 10.83
CA GLY A 49 -2.88 5.34 11.73
C GLY A 49 -2.80 4.15 12.69
N GLU A 50 -3.90 3.85 13.40
CA GLU A 50 -3.99 2.70 14.32
C GLU A 50 -3.72 1.37 13.58
N ARG A 51 -4.20 1.24 12.36
CA ARG A 51 -3.98 0.06 11.53
C ARG A 51 -2.51 -0.08 11.12
N PHE A 52 -1.84 1.00 10.74
CA PHE A 52 -0.40 0.98 10.41
C PHE A 52 0.46 0.66 11.63
N ASP A 53 0.12 1.18 12.80
CA ASP A 53 0.83 0.87 14.06
C ASP A 53 0.67 -0.62 14.43
N ALA A 54 -0.53 -1.18 14.26
CA ALA A 54 -0.78 -2.59 14.47
C ALA A 54 -0.02 -3.47 13.46
N PHE A 55 0.03 -3.09 12.18
CA PHE A 55 0.84 -3.76 11.16
C PHE A 55 2.33 -3.70 11.50
N ALA A 56 2.84 -2.54 11.90
CA ALA A 56 4.23 -2.40 12.32
C ALA A 56 4.54 -3.34 13.49
N THR A 57 3.70 -3.35 14.52
CA THR A 57 3.87 -4.23 15.69
C THR A 57 3.91 -5.71 15.30
N LEU A 58 3.06 -6.14 14.36
CA LEU A 58 2.96 -7.54 13.94
C LEU A 58 4.10 -7.95 13.00
N PHE A 59 4.45 -7.14 12.03
CA PHE A 59 5.26 -7.57 10.88
C PHE A 59 6.65 -6.95 10.81
N ASP A 60 6.91 -5.80 11.44
CA ASP A 60 8.23 -5.17 11.42
C ASP A 60 9.36 -6.09 11.93
N PRO A 61 9.18 -6.87 13.02
CA PRO A 61 10.23 -7.79 13.45
C PRO A 61 10.66 -8.78 12.36
N THR A 62 9.70 -9.30 11.59
CA THR A 62 9.97 -10.23 10.50
C THR A 62 10.59 -9.52 9.29
N THR A 63 10.00 -8.38 8.87
CA THR A 63 10.54 -7.54 7.80
C THR A 63 11.99 -7.13 8.11
N PHE A 64 12.26 -6.65 9.32
CA PHE A 64 13.61 -6.21 9.70
C PHE A 64 14.62 -7.36 9.76
N ARG A 65 14.20 -8.55 10.18
CA ARG A 65 15.03 -9.76 10.13
C ARG A 65 15.48 -10.07 8.70
N HIS A 66 14.56 -9.99 7.71
CA HIS A 66 14.91 -10.18 6.29
C HIS A 66 15.88 -9.10 5.81
N LEU A 67 15.56 -7.83 6.07
CA LEU A 67 16.36 -6.70 5.65
C LEU A 67 17.77 -6.72 6.28
N GLU A 68 17.89 -7.11 7.56
CA GLU A 68 19.20 -7.31 8.22
C GLU A 68 20.01 -8.43 7.58
N GLY A 69 19.35 -9.55 7.23
CA GLY A 69 19.96 -10.66 6.51
C GLY A 69 20.55 -10.28 5.14
N PHE A 70 20.11 -9.15 4.56
CA PHE A 70 20.68 -8.63 3.31
C PHE A 70 21.98 -7.85 3.52
N GLY A 71 22.32 -7.48 4.75
CA GLY A 71 23.52 -6.73 5.06
C GLY A 71 23.44 -5.27 4.61
N ILE A 72 22.28 -4.62 4.75
CA ILE A 72 22.09 -3.21 4.41
C ILE A 72 23.12 -2.36 5.14
N GLY A 73 23.89 -1.58 4.38
CA GLY A 73 24.99 -0.77 4.89
C GLY A 73 24.85 0.73 4.60
N SER A 74 25.78 1.49 5.20
CA SER A 74 25.89 2.93 4.97
C SER A 74 26.07 3.23 3.47
N GLY A 75 25.41 4.28 3.00
CA GLY A 75 25.48 4.72 1.60
C GLY A 75 24.52 4.00 0.65
N TRP A 76 23.78 2.95 1.09
CA TRP A 76 22.84 2.27 0.23
C TRP A 76 21.69 3.20 -0.21
N ARG A 77 21.19 2.91 -1.42
CA ARG A 77 20.00 3.54 -1.99
C ARG A 77 18.86 2.55 -1.90
N CYS A 78 17.84 2.87 -1.14
CA CYS A 78 16.66 2.01 -0.94
C CYS A 78 15.42 2.68 -1.53
N TRP A 79 14.55 1.89 -2.13
CA TRP A 79 13.21 2.32 -2.53
C TRP A 79 12.17 1.54 -1.73
N GLU A 80 11.40 2.24 -0.93
CA GLU A 80 10.23 1.73 -0.21
C GLU A 80 8.99 2.06 -1.03
N VAL A 81 8.32 1.04 -1.54
CA VAL A 81 7.13 1.13 -2.39
C VAL A 81 5.89 0.94 -1.53
N GLY A 82 4.88 1.81 -1.69
CA GLY A 82 3.67 1.78 -0.87
C GLY A 82 3.95 2.08 0.59
N ALA A 83 4.72 3.14 0.85
CA ALA A 83 5.13 3.55 2.20
C ALA A 83 3.95 4.16 2.98
N GLY A 84 2.95 3.33 3.30
CA GLY A 84 1.76 3.72 4.05
C GLY A 84 2.04 4.22 5.47
N GLY A 85 3.22 3.91 6.05
CA GLY A 85 3.65 4.35 7.37
C GLY A 85 5.12 4.68 7.44
N THR A 86 5.60 5.13 8.61
CA THR A 86 6.97 5.61 8.78
C THR A 86 7.95 4.56 9.30
N SER A 87 7.49 3.39 9.76
CA SER A 87 8.32 2.43 10.50
C SER A 87 9.49 1.88 9.67
N VAL A 88 9.19 1.26 8.51
CA VAL A 88 10.21 0.69 7.61
C VAL A 88 11.11 1.79 7.05
N VAL A 89 10.53 2.90 6.60
CA VAL A 89 11.26 4.05 6.06
C VAL A 89 12.26 4.60 7.07
N SER A 90 11.85 4.76 8.34
CA SER A 90 12.71 5.25 9.41
C SER A 90 13.81 4.25 9.78
N TRP A 91 13.50 2.96 9.76
CA TRP A 91 14.48 1.91 10.00
C TRP A 91 15.54 1.87 8.88
N LEU A 92 15.12 1.91 7.61
CA LEU A 92 16.02 1.99 6.46
C LEU A 92 16.92 3.21 6.54
N ALA A 93 16.37 4.38 6.87
CA ALA A 93 17.14 5.62 7.00
C ALA A 93 18.26 5.53 8.05
N LYS A 94 17.99 4.86 9.18
CA LYS A 94 19.02 4.60 10.20
C LYS A 94 20.12 3.68 9.68
N LYS A 95 19.78 2.65 8.89
CA LYS A 95 20.74 1.68 8.36
C LYS A 95 21.63 2.28 7.26
N VAL A 96 21.04 3.05 6.34
CA VAL A 96 21.81 3.65 5.24
C VAL A 96 22.63 4.87 5.65
N GLY A 97 22.28 5.49 6.78
CA GLY A 97 23.00 6.65 7.32
C GLY A 97 22.93 7.90 6.43
N PRO A 98 23.69 8.96 6.77
CA PRO A 98 23.58 10.26 6.11
C PRO A 98 24.09 10.28 4.66
N THR A 99 24.90 9.30 4.27
CA THR A 99 25.44 9.16 2.90
C THR A 99 24.55 8.28 2.00
N GLY A 100 23.55 7.61 2.57
CA GLY A 100 22.58 6.82 1.85
C GLY A 100 21.36 7.62 1.39
N LYS A 101 20.42 6.91 0.80
CA LYS A 101 19.13 7.49 0.37
C LYS A 101 18.01 6.49 0.52
N VAL A 102 16.88 6.94 1.05
CA VAL A 102 15.61 6.21 1.07
C VAL A 102 14.59 7.00 0.27
N VAL A 103 14.11 6.44 -0.85
CA VAL A 103 12.97 6.99 -1.59
C VAL A 103 11.74 6.24 -1.15
N ALA A 104 10.83 6.92 -0.48
CA ALA A 104 9.55 6.38 -0.02
C ALA A 104 8.43 6.85 -0.96
N THR A 105 7.67 5.93 -1.51
CA THR A 105 6.62 6.25 -2.48
C THR A 105 5.29 5.64 -2.09
N ASP A 106 4.20 6.37 -2.31
CA ASP A 106 2.83 5.90 -2.14
C ASP A 106 1.92 6.71 -3.08
N ILE A 107 0.73 6.19 -3.40
CA ILE A 107 -0.33 6.96 -4.08
C ILE A 107 -0.93 8.03 -3.16
N ASP A 108 -0.86 7.82 -1.84
CA ASP A 108 -1.25 8.78 -0.80
C ASP A 108 -0.19 8.84 0.30
N THR A 109 0.63 9.87 0.27
CA THR A 109 1.77 10.05 1.19
C THR A 109 1.41 10.71 2.52
N SER A 110 0.12 10.90 2.83
CA SER A 110 -0.32 11.64 4.03
C SER A 110 0.30 11.13 5.34
N GLN A 111 0.46 9.81 5.49
CA GLN A 111 0.99 9.18 6.70
C GLN A 111 2.53 9.18 6.77
N VAL A 112 3.22 9.26 5.63
CA VAL A 112 4.70 9.16 5.58
C VAL A 112 5.39 10.52 5.39
N THR A 113 4.65 11.57 5.00
CA THR A 113 5.21 12.90 4.72
C THR A 113 5.95 13.50 5.92
N ALA A 114 5.50 13.24 7.15
CA ALA A 114 6.18 13.70 8.37
C ALA A 114 7.61 13.14 8.53
N ALA A 115 7.95 12.05 7.86
CA ALA A 115 9.30 11.49 7.85
C ALA A 115 10.22 12.12 6.80
N ALA A 116 9.71 12.99 5.91
CA ALA A 116 10.46 13.60 4.80
C ALA A 116 11.57 14.52 5.30
N ARG A 117 12.74 13.96 5.53
CA ARG A 117 14.01 14.65 5.86
C ARG A 117 15.19 13.77 5.45
N PRO A 118 16.34 14.35 5.07
CA PRO A 118 17.51 13.55 4.69
C PRO A 118 17.80 12.45 5.74
N PRO A 119 18.11 11.22 5.30
CA PRO A 119 18.25 10.74 3.92
C PRO A 119 16.93 10.28 3.25
N ILE A 120 15.76 10.59 3.83
CA ILE A 120 14.44 10.18 3.33
C ILE A 120 13.88 11.22 2.36
N GLU A 121 13.49 10.77 1.19
CA GLU A 121 12.72 11.52 0.19
C GLU A 121 11.35 10.86 0.01
N VAL A 122 10.27 11.61 0.14
CA VAL A 122 8.89 11.13 -0.02
C VAL A 122 8.33 11.65 -1.35
N ARG A 123 7.71 10.77 -2.14
CA ARG A 123 7.09 11.13 -3.42
C ARG A 123 5.73 10.46 -3.58
N VAL A 124 4.77 11.17 -4.13
CA VAL A 124 3.54 10.56 -4.67
C VAL A 124 3.92 9.82 -5.95
N HIS A 125 3.57 8.53 -6.04
CA HIS A 125 3.94 7.67 -7.17
C HIS A 125 3.04 6.43 -7.22
N ASP A 126 2.53 6.13 -8.39
CA ASP A 126 1.78 4.91 -8.68
C ASP A 126 2.70 3.89 -9.36
N VAL A 127 3.13 2.89 -8.61
CA VAL A 127 4.04 1.84 -9.11
C VAL A 127 3.44 1.01 -10.24
N GLY A 128 2.11 0.93 -10.33
CA GLY A 128 1.40 0.21 -11.40
C GLY A 128 1.28 1.01 -12.70
N ALA A 129 1.53 2.33 -12.67
CA ALA A 129 1.28 3.21 -13.82
C ALA A 129 2.48 4.05 -14.24
N GLU A 130 3.38 4.38 -13.33
CA GLU A 130 4.49 5.30 -13.55
C GLU A 130 5.83 4.56 -13.70
N GLU A 131 6.81 5.23 -14.34
CA GLU A 131 8.20 4.74 -14.37
C GLU A 131 8.82 4.82 -12.96
N PRO A 132 9.82 3.99 -12.64
CA PRO A 132 10.46 4.03 -11.33
C PRO A 132 10.92 5.42 -10.92
N PRO A 133 10.90 5.79 -9.63
CA PRO A 133 11.32 7.12 -9.15
C PRO A 133 12.84 7.35 -9.28
N GLY A 134 13.56 6.40 -9.83
CA GLY A 134 14.99 6.43 -10.09
C GLY A 134 15.52 5.03 -10.40
N GLU A 135 16.84 4.94 -10.59
CA GLU A 135 17.54 3.70 -10.91
C GLU A 135 18.76 3.49 -9.99
N GLY A 136 19.33 2.28 -10.03
CA GLY A 136 20.53 1.95 -9.28
C GLY A 136 20.29 1.75 -7.79
N PHE A 137 19.10 1.29 -7.41
CA PHE A 137 18.80 0.95 -6.03
C PHE A 137 19.51 -0.34 -5.59
N ASP A 138 20.06 -0.33 -4.39
CA ASP A 138 20.63 -1.51 -3.72
C ASP A 138 19.53 -2.43 -3.21
N LEU A 139 18.42 -1.84 -2.77
CA LEU A 139 17.23 -2.51 -2.26
C LEU A 139 15.97 -1.84 -2.81
N VAL A 140 15.02 -2.68 -3.23
CA VAL A 140 13.61 -2.30 -3.40
C VAL A 140 12.78 -3.18 -2.47
N HIS A 141 11.91 -2.57 -1.68
CA HIS A 141 11.01 -3.25 -0.77
C HIS A 141 9.57 -2.80 -0.99
N ALA A 142 8.64 -3.74 -0.88
CA ALA A 142 7.20 -3.46 -0.89
C ALA A 142 6.49 -4.41 0.08
N ARG A 143 5.61 -3.87 0.93
CA ARG A 143 4.79 -4.66 1.86
C ARG A 143 3.31 -4.30 1.73
N LEU A 144 2.47 -5.32 1.43
CA LEU A 144 1.02 -5.17 1.22
C LEU A 144 0.66 -4.19 0.10
N VAL A 145 1.39 -4.25 -1.00
CA VAL A 145 1.22 -3.36 -2.16
C VAL A 145 0.67 -4.11 -3.36
N LEU A 146 1.39 -5.12 -3.85
CA LEU A 146 1.06 -5.76 -5.12
C LEU A 146 -0.29 -6.49 -5.08
N VAL A 147 -0.72 -6.97 -3.93
CA VAL A 147 -2.05 -7.55 -3.74
C VAL A 147 -3.18 -6.59 -4.17
N HIS A 148 -2.96 -5.27 -4.09
CA HIS A 148 -3.93 -4.24 -4.43
C HIS A 148 -3.73 -3.60 -5.81
N VAL A 149 -2.54 -3.76 -6.42
CA VAL A 149 -2.21 -3.12 -7.72
C VAL A 149 -2.89 -3.87 -8.85
N PRO A 150 -3.67 -3.22 -9.74
CA PRO A 150 -4.30 -3.87 -10.89
C PRO A 150 -3.28 -4.49 -11.84
N ASP A 151 -2.27 -3.73 -12.28
CA ASP A 151 -1.18 -4.20 -13.14
C ASP A 151 0.05 -4.60 -12.29
N ARG A 152 -0.07 -5.74 -11.60
CA ARG A 152 0.95 -6.29 -10.69
C ARG A 152 2.24 -6.68 -11.41
N GLU A 153 2.10 -7.17 -12.63
CA GLU A 153 3.23 -7.62 -13.45
C GLU A 153 4.09 -6.41 -13.84
N ARG A 154 3.49 -5.35 -14.34
CA ARG A 154 4.17 -4.11 -14.64
C ARG A 154 4.84 -3.52 -13.39
N ALA A 155 4.15 -3.49 -12.27
CA ALA A 155 4.70 -2.99 -11.01
C ALA A 155 5.94 -3.79 -10.57
N LEU A 156 5.88 -5.11 -10.64
CA LEU A 156 7.02 -5.98 -10.32
C LEU A 156 8.21 -5.73 -11.27
N HIS A 157 7.96 -5.64 -12.58
CA HIS A 157 9.01 -5.32 -13.55
C HIS A 157 9.61 -3.93 -13.32
N SER A 158 8.80 -2.92 -12.97
CA SER A 158 9.25 -1.58 -12.63
C SER A 158 10.21 -1.60 -11.42
N MET A 159 9.86 -2.33 -10.37
CA MET A 159 10.72 -2.49 -9.19
C MET A 159 12.06 -3.18 -9.52
N ILE A 160 12.02 -4.25 -10.33
CA ILE A 160 13.23 -4.96 -10.75
C ILE A 160 14.10 -4.09 -11.66
N LYS A 161 13.48 -3.33 -12.59
CA LYS A 161 14.18 -2.37 -13.45
C LYS A 161 14.97 -1.36 -12.64
N ALA A 162 14.40 -0.83 -11.57
CA ALA A 162 15.01 0.15 -10.68
C ALA A 162 16.26 -0.34 -9.94
N LEU A 163 16.39 -1.65 -9.72
CA LEU A 163 17.54 -2.25 -9.03
C LEU A 163 18.82 -2.14 -9.89
N ARG A 164 19.96 -1.92 -9.24
CA ARG A 164 21.27 -2.18 -9.86
C ARG A 164 21.51 -3.68 -10.04
N PRO A 165 22.46 -4.11 -10.91
CA PRO A 165 22.92 -5.50 -10.91
C PRO A 165 23.37 -5.94 -9.52
N GLY A 166 22.92 -7.12 -9.08
CA GLY A 166 23.14 -7.64 -7.73
C GLY A 166 22.31 -6.98 -6.62
N GLY A 167 21.48 -5.98 -6.93
CA GLY A 167 20.53 -5.36 -6.01
C GLY A 167 19.45 -6.35 -5.56
N ARG A 168 18.84 -6.10 -4.41
CA ARG A 168 17.89 -7.02 -3.75
C ARG A 168 16.47 -6.52 -3.87
N LEU A 169 15.55 -7.44 -4.12
CA LEU A 169 14.12 -7.22 -4.02
C LEU A 169 13.57 -8.01 -2.83
N LEU A 170 12.73 -7.39 -2.00
CA LEU A 170 11.90 -8.06 -1.00
C LEU A 170 10.45 -7.62 -1.23
N ILE A 171 9.58 -8.59 -1.48
CA ILE A 171 8.12 -8.38 -1.55
C ILE A 171 7.47 -9.17 -0.43
N GLU A 172 6.61 -8.50 0.33
CA GLU A 172 5.85 -9.07 1.43
C GLU A 172 4.37 -8.81 1.20
N ASP A 173 3.61 -9.85 0.85
CA ASP A 173 2.17 -9.70 0.62
C ASP A 173 1.36 -10.78 1.35
N ALA A 174 0.17 -10.39 1.78
CA ALA A 174 -0.72 -11.29 2.49
C ALA A 174 -1.33 -12.34 1.56
N ASP A 175 -1.63 -13.50 2.14
CA ASP A 175 -2.40 -14.55 1.48
C ASP A 175 -3.66 -14.91 2.29
N PRO A 176 -4.72 -14.09 2.22
CA PRO A 176 -5.97 -14.37 2.93
C PRO A 176 -6.69 -15.65 2.51
N ALA A 177 -6.31 -16.25 1.37
CA ALA A 177 -6.88 -17.49 0.92
C ALA A 177 -6.23 -18.73 1.57
N LEU A 178 -5.01 -18.61 2.13
CA LEU A 178 -4.38 -19.67 2.95
C LEU A 178 -5.03 -19.78 4.32
N GLN A 179 -5.38 -18.64 4.93
CA GLN A 179 -6.08 -18.60 6.22
C GLN A 179 -7.29 -17.66 6.10
N PRO A 180 -8.47 -18.23 5.82
CA PRO A 180 -9.67 -17.43 5.57
C PRO A 180 -10.37 -16.96 6.86
N LEU A 181 -10.08 -17.57 8.01
CA LEU A 181 -10.77 -17.32 9.27
C LEU A 181 -10.03 -16.29 10.11
N LEU A 182 -10.78 -15.44 10.81
CA LEU A 182 -10.23 -14.56 11.84
C LEU A 182 -9.97 -15.32 13.13
N CYS A 183 -10.93 -16.17 13.52
CA CYS A 183 -10.81 -17.10 14.64
C CYS A 183 -10.59 -18.51 14.08
N PRO A 184 -9.36 -19.05 14.07
CA PRO A 184 -9.07 -20.38 13.55
C PRO A 184 -9.81 -21.49 14.29
N ASP A 185 -10.03 -21.33 15.59
CA ASP A 185 -10.82 -22.23 16.44
C ASP A 185 -12.25 -21.66 16.61
N GLU A 186 -13.13 -22.07 15.73
CA GLU A 186 -14.52 -21.62 15.71
C GLU A 186 -15.41 -22.49 16.58
N HIS A 187 -15.48 -22.20 17.87
CA HIS A 187 -16.23 -23.01 18.83
C HIS A 187 -17.47 -22.33 19.43
N GLY A 188 -17.81 -21.10 19.04
CA GLY A 188 -18.95 -20.37 19.58
C GLY A 188 -19.50 -19.27 18.69
N PRO A 189 -20.64 -18.67 19.05
CA PRO A 189 -21.32 -17.67 18.24
C PRO A 189 -20.49 -16.40 18.01
N GLU A 190 -19.58 -16.06 18.90
CA GLU A 190 -18.73 -14.88 18.80
C GLU A 190 -17.62 -15.11 17.73
N GLN A 191 -17.00 -16.29 17.72
CA GLN A 191 -16.03 -16.69 16.70
C GLN A 191 -16.70 -16.80 15.34
N GLN A 192 -17.92 -17.34 15.28
CA GLN A 192 -18.70 -17.40 14.04
C GLN A 192 -19.02 -16.00 13.49
N LEU A 193 -19.39 -15.05 14.38
CA LEU A 193 -19.60 -13.66 13.98
C LEU A 193 -18.32 -13.04 13.42
N ALA A 194 -17.21 -13.21 14.13
CA ALA A 194 -15.90 -12.71 13.71
C ALA A 194 -15.50 -13.25 12.32
N ASN A 195 -15.71 -14.56 12.10
CA ASN A 195 -15.39 -15.20 10.83
C ASN A 195 -16.31 -14.75 9.68
N ARG A 196 -17.60 -14.50 9.94
CA ARG A 196 -18.51 -13.89 8.93
C ARG A 196 -18.06 -12.49 8.54
N LEU A 197 -17.67 -11.64 9.50
CA LEU A 197 -17.16 -10.29 9.20
C LEU A 197 -15.85 -10.34 8.41
N ARG A 198 -14.95 -11.27 8.75
CA ARG A 198 -13.73 -11.52 7.97
C ARG A 198 -14.04 -11.95 6.55
N GLN A 199 -15.06 -12.80 6.35
CA GLN A 199 -15.52 -13.18 5.01
C GLN A 199 -16.04 -11.98 4.24
N GLY A 200 -16.83 -11.11 4.88
CA GLY A 200 -17.31 -9.84 4.29
C GLY A 200 -16.15 -8.93 3.88
N PHE A 201 -15.15 -8.75 4.73
CA PHE A 201 -13.95 -7.99 4.39
C PHE A 201 -13.21 -8.56 3.17
N ARG A 202 -13.02 -9.88 3.13
CA ARG A 202 -12.38 -10.54 1.98
C ARG A 202 -13.19 -10.36 0.69
N GLN A 203 -14.51 -10.41 0.77
CA GLN A 203 -15.39 -10.12 -0.37
C GLN A 203 -15.20 -8.69 -0.87
N LEU A 204 -15.22 -7.70 0.03
CA LEU A 204 -14.97 -6.29 -0.33
C LEU A 204 -13.61 -6.06 -0.99
N LEU A 205 -12.57 -6.78 -0.57
CA LEU A 205 -11.25 -6.73 -1.20
C LEU A 205 -11.29 -7.33 -2.62
N ALA A 206 -11.90 -8.52 -2.76
CA ALA A 206 -12.02 -9.22 -4.04
C ALA A 206 -12.81 -8.39 -5.07
N ASP A 207 -13.92 -7.78 -4.65
CA ASP A 207 -14.78 -6.93 -5.49
C ASP A 207 -14.01 -5.70 -6.04
N ARG A 208 -12.92 -5.30 -5.37
CA ARG A 208 -12.00 -4.25 -5.80
C ARG A 208 -10.76 -4.75 -6.54
N GLY A 209 -10.76 -6.02 -6.91
CA GLY A 209 -9.69 -6.64 -7.71
C GLY A 209 -8.45 -7.07 -6.93
N ALA A 210 -8.49 -7.10 -5.57
CA ALA A 210 -7.40 -7.67 -4.79
C ALA A 210 -7.28 -9.18 -5.07
N ASP A 211 -6.06 -9.66 -5.33
CA ASP A 211 -5.78 -11.09 -5.47
C ASP A 211 -5.49 -11.70 -4.09
N LEU A 212 -6.52 -12.32 -3.51
CA LEU A 212 -6.44 -12.90 -2.16
C LEU A 212 -5.48 -14.10 -2.04
N ALA A 213 -4.94 -14.60 -3.14
CA ALA A 213 -3.97 -15.70 -3.20
C ALA A 213 -2.60 -15.25 -3.75
N TYR A 214 -2.36 -13.94 -3.77
CA TYR A 214 -1.15 -13.38 -4.39
C TYR A 214 0.13 -13.76 -3.65
N GLY A 215 0.12 -13.75 -2.32
CA GLY A 215 1.29 -14.01 -1.50
C GLY A 215 2.00 -15.33 -1.85
N ARG A 216 1.25 -16.44 -1.95
CA ARG A 216 1.80 -17.77 -2.30
C ARG A 216 2.45 -17.84 -3.68
N ARG A 217 2.11 -16.92 -4.58
CA ARG A 217 2.63 -16.87 -5.95
C ARG A 217 3.97 -16.15 -6.05
N LEU A 218 4.30 -15.30 -5.07
CA LEU A 218 5.51 -14.45 -5.09
C LEU A 218 6.79 -15.21 -5.45
N PRO A 219 7.13 -16.37 -4.86
CA PRO A 219 8.37 -17.06 -5.20
C PRO A 219 8.46 -17.49 -6.68
N GLY A 220 7.32 -17.89 -7.27
CA GLY A 220 7.22 -18.21 -8.70
C GLY A 220 7.43 -16.97 -9.55
N LEU A 221 6.68 -15.90 -9.25
CA LEU A 221 6.74 -14.63 -9.98
C LEU A 221 8.14 -14.02 -9.96
N LEU A 222 8.85 -14.06 -8.84
CA LEU A 222 10.22 -13.55 -8.75
C LEU A 222 11.19 -14.37 -9.60
N ARG A 223 11.03 -15.70 -9.66
CA ARG A 223 11.85 -16.55 -10.55
C ARG A 223 11.55 -16.30 -12.03
N GLU A 224 10.28 -16.22 -12.39
CA GLU A 224 9.83 -15.91 -13.76
C GLU A 224 10.32 -14.54 -14.23
N ALA A 225 10.38 -13.55 -13.31
CA ALA A 225 10.94 -12.23 -13.57
C ALA A 225 12.49 -12.20 -13.62
N GLY A 226 13.18 -13.35 -13.53
CA GLY A 226 14.62 -13.48 -13.72
C GLY A 226 15.47 -13.18 -12.49
N LEU A 227 14.90 -13.07 -11.30
CA LEU A 227 15.68 -12.91 -10.07
C LEU A 227 16.41 -14.22 -9.71
N ARG A 228 17.61 -14.11 -9.16
CA ARG A 228 18.46 -15.23 -8.71
C ARG A 228 18.40 -15.40 -7.19
N GLY A 229 18.61 -16.64 -6.73
CA GLY A 229 18.62 -16.97 -5.30
C GLY A 229 17.28 -16.61 -4.64
N VAL A 230 16.17 -16.94 -5.32
CA VAL A 230 14.82 -16.66 -4.80
C VAL A 230 14.53 -17.60 -3.65
N GLU A 231 14.26 -16.99 -2.50
CA GLU A 231 13.85 -17.65 -1.27
C GLU A 231 12.55 -17.01 -0.77
N ALA A 232 11.83 -17.70 0.11
CA ALA A 232 10.63 -17.18 0.74
C ALA A 232 10.37 -17.87 2.06
N ASP A 233 9.70 -17.16 2.97
CA ASP A 233 9.08 -17.72 4.17
C ASP A 233 7.70 -17.10 4.42
N ALA A 234 7.05 -17.53 5.49
CA ALA A 234 5.75 -17.00 5.89
C ALA A 234 5.71 -16.72 7.39
N TYR A 235 5.11 -15.60 7.75
CA TYR A 235 4.79 -15.28 9.14
C TYR A 235 3.27 -15.22 9.33
N PHE A 236 2.79 -15.97 10.30
CA PHE A 236 1.37 -16.08 10.60
C PHE A 236 1.11 -15.73 12.06
N PRO A 237 0.81 -14.46 12.38
CA PRO A 237 0.48 -14.03 13.73
C PRO A 237 -0.85 -14.62 14.20
N VAL A 238 -0.84 -15.24 15.36
CA VAL A 238 -2.02 -15.76 16.08
C VAL A 238 -1.96 -15.26 17.51
N THR A 239 -3.11 -14.85 18.07
CA THR A 239 -3.26 -14.52 19.50
C THR A 239 -2.28 -13.45 20.00
N SER A 240 -2.03 -12.42 19.17
CA SER A 240 -1.29 -11.24 19.61
C SER A 240 -2.26 -10.09 19.92
N PRO A 241 -2.00 -9.27 20.96
CA PRO A 241 -2.79 -8.04 21.19
C PRO A 241 -2.88 -7.13 19.96
N ALA A 242 -1.83 -7.11 19.13
CA ALA A 242 -1.83 -6.36 17.89
C ALA A 242 -2.76 -6.94 16.82
N CYS A 243 -3.11 -8.24 16.86
CA CYS A 243 -4.16 -8.82 16.02
C CYS A 243 -5.52 -8.19 16.36
N ALA A 244 -5.83 -8.03 17.63
CA ALA A 244 -7.07 -7.39 18.08
C ALA A 244 -7.12 -5.90 17.69
N ALA A 245 -6.02 -5.18 17.86
CA ALA A 245 -5.92 -3.78 17.43
C ALA A 245 -6.10 -3.62 15.92
N LEU A 246 -5.45 -4.47 15.11
CA LEU A 246 -5.58 -4.50 13.66
C LEU A 246 -7.01 -4.79 13.21
N GLU A 247 -7.64 -5.79 13.82
CA GLU A 247 -9.02 -6.16 13.53
C GLU A 247 -9.98 -5.02 13.84
N ALA A 248 -9.89 -4.46 15.05
CA ALA A 248 -10.75 -3.36 15.47
C ALA A 248 -10.63 -2.13 14.55
N ALA A 249 -9.40 -1.72 14.21
CA ALA A 249 -9.15 -0.61 13.31
C ALA A 249 -9.69 -0.90 11.89
N THR A 250 -9.45 -2.12 11.38
CA THR A 250 -9.93 -2.54 10.05
C THR A 250 -11.46 -2.52 9.98
N ILE A 251 -12.15 -3.15 10.95
CA ILE A 251 -13.62 -3.22 10.95
C ILE A 251 -14.25 -1.83 11.10
N ARG A 252 -13.70 -0.95 11.94
CA ARG A 252 -14.18 0.45 12.01
C ARG A 252 -14.03 1.15 10.67
N GLN A 253 -12.89 1.01 10.02
CA GLN A 253 -12.58 1.65 8.75
C GLN A 253 -13.52 1.23 7.61
N ILE A 254 -13.92 -0.05 7.57
CA ILE A 254 -14.78 -0.60 6.50
C ILE A 254 -16.25 -0.76 6.91
N ARG A 255 -16.66 -0.25 8.08
CA ARG A 255 -18.02 -0.38 8.62
C ARG A 255 -19.09 -0.01 7.59
N ALA A 256 -18.99 1.18 7.03
CA ALA A 256 -19.97 1.67 6.07
C ALA A 256 -20.06 0.78 4.82
N GLN A 257 -18.94 0.30 4.34
CA GLN A 257 -18.86 -0.58 3.17
C GLN A 257 -19.48 -1.95 3.45
N LEU A 258 -19.24 -2.54 4.63
CA LEU A 258 -19.85 -3.81 5.04
C LEU A 258 -21.38 -3.68 5.12
N VAL A 259 -21.87 -2.60 5.74
CA VAL A 259 -23.33 -2.35 5.89
C VAL A 259 -23.97 -2.06 4.54
N THR A 260 -23.38 -1.20 3.72
CA THR A 260 -23.91 -0.86 2.38
C THR A 260 -23.96 -2.07 1.45
N ALA A 261 -22.99 -2.98 1.55
CA ALA A 261 -22.96 -4.21 0.78
C ALA A 261 -23.88 -5.31 1.34
N GLY A 262 -24.56 -5.08 2.48
CA GLY A 262 -25.40 -6.09 3.13
C GLY A 262 -24.62 -7.28 3.71
N LEU A 263 -23.31 -7.13 3.93
CA LEU A 263 -22.44 -8.18 4.45
C LEU A 263 -22.43 -8.24 5.98
N ALA A 264 -22.86 -7.16 6.64
CA ALA A 264 -23.05 -7.08 8.08
C ALA A 264 -24.08 -6.00 8.44
N THR A 265 -24.63 -6.07 9.64
CA THR A 265 -25.41 -4.99 10.26
C THR A 265 -24.54 -4.15 11.19
N ASP A 266 -24.95 -2.93 11.50
CA ASP A 266 -24.28 -2.11 12.52
C ASP A 266 -24.22 -2.84 13.87
N GLN A 267 -25.30 -3.55 14.24
CA GLN A 267 -25.36 -4.33 15.48
C GLN A 267 -24.34 -5.50 15.50
N ASP A 268 -24.14 -6.19 14.35
CA ASP A 268 -23.09 -7.23 14.22
C ASP A 268 -21.71 -6.65 14.46
N ILE A 269 -21.45 -5.47 13.87
CA ILE A 269 -20.16 -4.79 13.98
C ILE A 269 -19.91 -4.34 15.42
N ASP A 270 -20.89 -3.71 16.07
CA ASP A 270 -20.75 -3.24 17.46
C ASP A 270 -20.54 -4.41 18.41
N ARG A 271 -21.28 -5.51 18.24
CA ARG A 271 -21.10 -6.74 19.02
C ARG A 271 -19.72 -7.31 18.81
N HIS A 272 -19.24 -7.40 17.56
CA HIS A 272 -17.90 -7.91 17.27
C HIS A 272 -16.81 -7.05 17.89
N LEU A 273 -16.89 -5.72 17.78
CA LEU A 273 -15.91 -4.81 18.39
C LEU A 273 -15.89 -4.92 19.92
N ALA A 274 -17.07 -5.09 20.55
CA ALA A 274 -17.14 -5.36 21.98
C ALA A 274 -16.48 -6.69 22.34
N ASN A 275 -16.68 -7.76 21.58
CA ASN A 275 -16.06 -9.06 21.80
C ASN A 275 -14.54 -8.99 21.62
N VAL A 276 -14.03 -8.31 20.57
CA VAL A 276 -12.59 -8.08 20.37
C VAL A 276 -11.98 -7.37 21.56
N ALA A 277 -12.68 -6.36 22.12
CA ALA A 277 -12.20 -5.61 23.27
C ALA A 277 -12.07 -6.43 24.56
N THR A 278 -12.79 -7.55 24.68
CA THR A 278 -12.65 -8.45 25.87
C THR A 278 -11.31 -9.19 25.88
N GLY A 279 -10.66 -9.35 24.73
CA GLY A 279 -9.45 -10.17 24.58
C GLY A 279 -9.67 -11.68 24.75
N ALA A 280 -10.94 -12.14 24.73
CA ALA A 280 -11.27 -13.55 24.97
C ALA A 280 -11.23 -14.43 23.70
N MET A 281 -11.00 -13.83 22.53
CA MET A 281 -10.93 -14.56 21.27
C MET A 281 -9.49 -14.66 20.76
N ASP A 282 -9.09 -15.85 20.31
CA ASP A 282 -7.83 -16.06 19.61
C ASP A 282 -7.97 -15.58 18.17
N LEU A 283 -7.42 -14.41 17.88
CA LEU A 283 -7.50 -13.78 16.57
C LEU A 283 -6.22 -14.03 15.76
N ALA A 284 -6.39 -14.36 14.50
CA ALA A 284 -5.31 -14.55 13.54
C ALA A 284 -5.39 -13.54 12.40
N THR A 285 -4.25 -13.13 11.87
CA THR A 285 -4.21 -12.36 10.62
C THR A 285 -4.12 -13.31 9.42
N ALA A 286 -4.19 -12.76 8.19
CA ALA A 286 -3.74 -13.52 7.03
C ALA A 286 -2.23 -13.76 7.13
N PRO A 287 -1.72 -14.92 6.67
CA PRO A 287 -0.28 -15.14 6.55
C PRO A 287 0.36 -14.08 5.66
N MET A 288 1.46 -13.49 6.11
CA MET A 288 2.33 -12.65 5.30
C MET A 288 3.38 -13.54 4.65
N ILE A 289 3.42 -13.57 3.33
CA ILE A 289 4.45 -14.27 2.57
C ILE A 289 5.51 -13.26 2.21
N SER A 290 6.73 -13.48 2.67
CA SER A 290 7.91 -12.70 2.33
C SER A 290 8.71 -13.48 1.28
N ALA A 291 8.94 -12.89 0.11
CA ALA A 291 9.75 -13.48 -0.94
C ALA A 291 10.82 -12.49 -1.40
N TRP A 292 12.06 -12.96 -1.58
CA TRP A 292 13.18 -12.12 -1.95
C TRP A 292 14.10 -12.79 -2.97
N GLY A 293 14.88 -11.97 -3.66
CA GLY A 293 15.87 -12.41 -4.62
C GLY A 293 16.81 -11.27 -5.01
N ARG A 294 17.76 -11.58 -5.92
CA ARG A 294 18.74 -10.64 -6.45
C ARG A 294 18.54 -10.44 -7.95
N LYS A 295 18.64 -9.20 -8.41
CA LYS A 295 18.78 -8.91 -9.84
C LYS A 295 20.07 -9.50 -10.36
N ALA A 296 20.00 -10.15 -11.54
CA ALA A 296 21.15 -10.73 -12.21
C ALA A 296 22.23 -9.70 -12.56
#